data_661a1bc07d47e38afab9e1fd4e9e7d80
#
_entry.id   661a1bc07d47e38afab9e1fd4e9e7d80
#
_cell.length_a   1.000
_cell.length_b   1.000
_cell.length_c   1.000
_cell.angle_alpha   90.00
_cell.angle_beta   90.00
_cell.angle_gamma   90.00
#
_symmetry.space_group_name_H-M   'P 1'
#
loop_
_entity.id
_entity.type
_entity.pdbx_description
1 polymer ?
#
loop_
_entity_poly.entity_id
_entity_poly.type
_entity_poly.pdbx_seq_one_letter_code
_entity_poly.pdbx_strand_id
1 'polypeptide(L)' 'MIVVTGGAGFIGSAICWALNKRGQQDIIIVDEAKLPDEKKKNIKSLKFKEYLSKDEFVKKLGQLPKFFSI' A
#
# COMPACT_ATOMS: atom_id res chain seq x y z
N MET A 1 5.62 -9.82 4.36
CA MET A 1 4.55 -8.90 3.94
C MET A 1 4.76 -7.53 4.58
N ILE A 2 4.61 -6.49 3.82
CA ILE A 2 4.75 -5.11 4.29
C ILE A 2 3.44 -4.38 4.00
N VAL A 3 2.92 -3.71 5.03
CA VAL A 3 1.71 -2.89 4.88
C VAL A 3 2.14 -1.43 4.93
N VAL A 4 1.78 -0.67 3.90
CA VAL A 4 2.09 0.75 3.83
C VAL A 4 0.79 1.53 3.93
N THR A 5 0.53 2.12 5.10
CA THR A 5 -0.64 2.96 5.31
C THR A 5 -0.38 4.32 4.68
N GLY A 6 -1.39 4.87 4.01
CA GLY A 6 -1.19 6.08 3.22
C GLY A 6 -0.30 5.83 2.00
N GLY A 7 -0.27 4.59 1.51
CA GLY A 7 0.66 4.18 0.45
C GLY A 7 0.44 4.85 -0.90
N ALA A 8 -0.73 5.44 -1.11
CA ALA A 8 -1.01 6.18 -2.33
C ALA A 8 -0.66 7.67 -2.22
N GLY A 9 -0.30 8.14 -1.04
CA GLY A 9 0.15 9.51 -0.83
C GLY A 9 1.57 9.71 -1.34
N PHE A 10 2.04 10.95 -1.28
CA PHE A 10 3.35 11.30 -1.80
C PHE A 10 4.48 10.56 -1.10
N ILE A 11 4.49 10.56 0.23
CA ILE A 11 5.54 9.89 1.01
C ILE A 11 5.38 8.38 0.96
N GLY A 12 4.15 7.88 1.15
CA GLY A 12 3.90 6.44 1.14
C GLY A 12 4.24 5.79 -0.20
N SER A 13 3.92 6.45 -1.30
CA SER A 13 4.26 5.91 -2.62
C SER A 13 5.76 5.93 -2.87
N ALA A 14 6.48 6.92 -2.34
CA ALA A 14 7.93 6.97 -2.44
C ALA A 14 8.57 5.80 -1.67
N ILE A 15 8.00 5.45 -0.51
CA ILE A 15 8.44 4.30 0.26
C ILE A 15 8.22 3.01 -0.54
N CYS A 16 7.05 2.85 -1.15
CA CYS A 16 6.75 1.69 -1.98
C CYS A 16 7.71 1.60 -3.16
N TRP A 17 8.01 2.73 -3.78
CA TRP A 17 8.97 2.78 -4.88
C TRP A 17 10.35 2.29 -4.44
N ALA A 18 10.81 2.75 -3.28
CA ALA A 18 12.09 2.33 -2.73
C ALA A 18 12.11 0.83 -2.42
N LEU A 19 11.00 0.30 -1.89
CA LEU A 19 10.87 -1.14 -1.64
C LEU A 19 10.92 -1.93 -2.94
N ASN A 20 10.23 -1.45 -3.98
CA ASN A 20 10.26 -2.10 -5.29
C ASN A 20 11.67 -2.13 -5.86
N LYS A 21 12.45 -1.07 -5.67
CA LYS A 21 13.83 -1.02 -6.12
C LYS A 21 14.69 -2.11 -5.47
N ARG A 22 14.31 -2.55 -4.29
CA ARG A 22 15.01 -3.63 -3.58
C ARG A 22 14.40 -5.00 -3.85
N GLY A 23 13.50 -5.08 -4.80
CA GLY A 23 12.86 -6.35 -5.17
C GLY A 23 11.67 -6.72 -4.29
N GLN A 24 11.25 -5.84 -3.38
CA GLN A 24 10.09 -6.10 -2.52
C GLN A 24 8.81 -5.73 -3.24
N GLN A 25 7.93 -6.72 -3.42
CA GLN A 25 6.63 -6.53 -4.06
C GLN A 25 5.50 -7.11 -3.20
N ASP A 26 5.81 -7.77 -2.09
CA ASP A 26 4.82 -8.32 -1.18
C ASP A 26 4.32 -7.21 -0.26
N ILE A 27 3.63 -6.26 -0.88
CA ILE A 27 3.19 -5.01 -0.25
C ILE A 27 1.68 -4.91 -0.34
N ILE A 28 1.06 -4.52 0.76
CA ILE A 28 -0.33 -4.11 0.78
C ILE A 28 -0.36 -2.60 0.98
N ILE A 29 -0.99 -1.91 0.04
CA ILE A 29 -1.20 -0.46 0.16
C ILE A 29 -2.56 -0.23 0.80
N VAL A 30 -2.59 0.57 1.86
CA VAL A 30 -3.83 0.94 2.54
C VAL A 30 -4.02 2.44 2.40
N ASP A 31 -5.13 2.85 1.82
CA ASP A 31 -5.43 4.26 1.64
C ASP A 31 -6.96 4.44 1.48
N GLU A 32 -7.39 5.56 0.95
CA GLU A 32 -8.80 5.88 0.78
C GLU A 32 -9.50 4.94 -0.18
N ALA A 33 -10.79 4.64 0.09
CA ALA A 33 -11.61 3.77 -0.77
C ALA A 33 -11.78 4.40 -2.16
N LYS A 34 -12.01 5.71 -2.21
CA LYS A 34 -12.04 6.46 -3.48
C LYS A 34 -10.78 7.28 -3.56
N LEU A 35 -9.87 6.85 -4.42
CA LEU A 35 -8.59 7.50 -4.55
C LEU A 35 -8.69 8.64 -5.58
N PRO A 36 -8.35 9.88 -5.20
CA PRO A 36 -8.31 10.98 -6.18
C PRO A 36 -7.33 10.69 -7.31
N ASP A 37 -7.60 11.24 -8.49
CA ASP A 37 -6.75 11.00 -9.67
C ASP A 37 -5.28 11.37 -9.42
N GLU A 38 -5.04 12.42 -8.66
CA GLU A 38 -3.66 12.84 -8.31
C GLU A 38 -2.92 11.75 -7.56
N LYS A 39 -3.62 11.03 -6.67
CA LYS A 39 -3.01 9.94 -5.91
C LYS A 39 -2.91 8.66 -6.74
N LYS A 40 -3.82 8.43 -7.67
CA LYS A 40 -3.75 7.28 -8.56
C LYS A 40 -2.45 7.29 -9.37
N LYS A 41 -1.97 8.46 -9.73
CA LYS A 41 -0.71 8.61 -10.46
C LYS A 41 0.46 8.12 -9.63
N ASN A 42 0.39 8.29 -8.31
CA ASN A 42 1.48 7.92 -7.41
C ASN A 42 1.74 6.42 -7.39
N ILE A 43 0.69 5.62 -7.59
CA ILE A 43 0.83 4.16 -7.49
C ILE A 43 0.77 3.44 -8.83
N LYS A 44 0.58 4.18 -9.92
CA LYS A 44 0.38 3.59 -11.24
C LYS A 44 1.53 2.67 -11.69
N SER A 45 2.75 3.02 -11.38
CA SER A 45 3.92 2.25 -11.79
C SER A 45 4.48 1.35 -10.68
N LEU A 46 3.84 1.34 -9.51
CA LEU A 46 4.32 0.54 -8.39
C LEU A 46 3.87 -0.91 -8.51
N LYS A 47 4.68 -1.80 -7.96
CA LYS A 47 4.34 -3.22 -7.87
C LYS A 47 3.95 -3.53 -6.44
N PHE A 48 2.73 -3.98 -6.25
CA PHE A 48 2.21 -4.34 -4.94
C PHE A 48 1.19 -5.46 -5.10
N LYS A 49 0.96 -6.18 -4.01
CA LYS A 49 0.09 -7.35 -4.03
C LYS A 49 -1.39 -6.99 -3.98
N GLU A 50 -1.74 -6.01 -3.15
CA GLU A 50 -3.14 -5.68 -2.92
C GLU A 50 -3.28 -4.23 -2.48
N TYR A 51 -4.40 -3.62 -2.85
CA TYR A 51 -4.81 -2.30 -2.38
C TYR A 51 -6.06 -2.47 -1.54
N LEU A 52 -6.04 -1.98 -0.32
CA LEU A 52 -7.19 -2.03 0.58
C LEU A 52 -7.56 -0.63 1.05
N SER A 53 -8.86 -0.38 1.16
CA SER A 53 -9.32 0.80 1.87
C SER A 53 -9.04 0.60 3.36
N LYS A 54 -9.08 1.69 4.12
CA LYS A 54 -8.87 1.62 5.57
C LYS A 54 -9.87 0.67 6.22
N ASP A 55 -11.14 0.73 5.82
CA ASP A 55 -12.17 -0.14 6.38
C ASP A 55 -11.95 -1.60 6.02
N GLU A 56 -11.57 -1.87 4.77
CA GLU A 56 -11.27 -3.23 4.33
C GLU A 56 -10.08 -3.80 5.08
N PHE A 57 -9.07 -2.99 5.31
CA PHE A 57 -7.88 -3.40 6.06
C PHE A 57 -8.23 -3.80 7.48
N VAL A 58 -9.05 -2.99 8.17
CA VAL A 58 -9.48 -3.30 9.53
C VAL A 58 -10.24 -4.61 9.57
N LYS A 59 -11.13 -4.84 8.60
CA LYS A 59 -11.92 -6.09 8.54
C LYS A 59 -11.04 -7.31 8.29
N LYS A 60 -9.97 -7.17 7.53
CA LYS A 60 -9.08 -8.28 7.21
C LYS A 60 -7.94 -8.47 8.18
N LEU A 61 -7.81 -7.58 9.15
CA LEU A 61 -6.64 -7.55 10.03
C LEU A 61 -6.36 -8.87 10.73
N GLY A 62 -7.41 -9.53 11.22
CA GLY A 62 -7.29 -10.82 11.90
C GLY A 62 -6.97 -11.99 10.98
N GLN A 63 -7.07 -11.82 9.68
CA GLN A 63 -6.82 -12.86 8.68
C GLN A 63 -5.46 -12.73 8.02
N LEU A 64 -4.76 -11.64 8.27
CA LEU A 64 -3.46 -11.40 7.65
C LEU A 64 -2.37 -12.14 8.42
N PRO A 65 -1.35 -12.66 7.71
CA PRO A 65 -0.17 -13.19 8.38
C PRO A 65 0.57 -12.05 9.07
N LYS A 66 1.62 -12.38 9.79
CA LYS A 66 2.46 -11.34 10.39
C LYS A 66 3.00 -10.42 9.30
N PHE A 67 3.00 -9.12 9.57
CA PHE A 67 3.47 -8.14 8.61
C PHE A 67 4.18 -6.99 9.31
N PHE A 68 5.01 -6.28 8.55
CA PHE A 68 5.61 -5.03 8.99
C PHE A 68 4.73 -3.89 8.51
N SER A 69 4.44 -2.94 9.39
CA SER A 69 3.62 -1.78 9.06
C SER A 69 4.49 -0.53 8.99
N ILE A 70 4.26 0.23 7.96
CA ILE A 70 4.92 1.52 7.77
C ILE A 70 3.87 2.63 7.69
#